data_b524f010ba1ee2be2d29d0177b6e5ffc
#
_entry.id   b524f010ba1ee2be2d29d0177b6e5ffc
#
_cell.length_a   1.000
_cell.length_b   1.000
_cell.length_c   1.000
_cell.angle_alpha   90.00
_cell.angle_beta   90.00
_cell.angle_gamma   90.00
#
_symmetry.space_group_name_H-M   'P 1'
#
loop_
_entity.id
_entity.type
_entity.pdbx_description
1 polymer ?
#
loop_
_entity_poly.entity_id
_entity_poly.type
_entity_poly.pdbx_seq_one_letter_code
_entity_poly.pdbx_strand_id
1 'polypeptide(L)'
;MKKYLLIFLCIVSCSVINSCRMPFFHNKSSSSLSAQKQSSNVRKSSDSNETSSQKTETATNSEASTIFSTQETKSVSSIDPDTLPNKKMEWWIKREDNHAIPSAQEEVDLSRYDAWYVKTNLKENEKPVFLTFDCGYENGYTASILDVLKKHKAPGAFFLCRHYIEDQPELVKRMKKEGHIVGNHTSHHICMPEEDSRKVREEITDNAAYMKEATGYEMDRFFRPPKGEYSERTLQITKDIGYTTVFWSMAYLDYDVDNQPGSDYVINHFEKYIHPGAIPLIHNISKSNAEALDTVLTNLEKEGYTFHSLSELKKG
;
A
#
# COMPACT_ATOMS: atom_id res chain seq x y z
N MET A 1 4.51 -26.23 63.23
CA MET A 1 4.81 -25.18 62.27
C MET A 1 4.17 -25.62 60.93
N LYS A 2 2.93 -25.21 60.72
CA LYS A 2 2.11 -25.65 59.58
C LYS A 2 2.20 -24.61 58.46
N LYS A 3 2.63 -25.08 57.27
CA LYS A 3 2.61 -24.30 56.01
C LYS A 3 1.18 -24.35 55.43
N TYR A 4 0.57 -23.20 55.22
CA TYR A 4 -0.70 -23.10 54.48
C TYR A 4 -0.34 -22.76 53.02
N LEU A 5 -0.74 -23.66 52.13
CA LEU A 5 -0.70 -23.55 50.70
C LEU A 5 -2.03 -22.94 50.25
N LEU A 6 -2.03 -21.70 49.73
CA LEU A 6 -3.19 -21.08 49.15
C LEU A 6 -3.16 -21.36 47.64
N ILE A 7 -4.13 -22.14 47.18
CA ILE A 7 -4.41 -22.40 45.77
C ILE A 7 -5.37 -21.30 45.29
N PHE A 8 -4.91 -20.46 44.39
CA PHE A 8 -5.79 -19.52 43.67
C PHE A 8 -6.32 -20.20 42.40
N LEU A 9 -7.61 -20.46 42.43
CA LEU A 9 -8.38 -20.99 41.33
C LEU A 9 -8.76 -19.82 40.40
N CYS A 10 -8.07 -19.67 39.24
CA CYS A 10 -8.51 -18.75 38.20
C CYS A 10 -9.64 -19.38 37.38
N ILE A 11 -10.82 -18.84 37.54
CA ILE A 11 -11.99 -19.12 36.71
C ILE A 11 -11.81 -18.39 35.40
N VAL A 12 -11.62 -19.16 34.32
CA VAL A 12 -11.65 -18.65 32.95
C VAL A 12 -13.11 -18.48 32.54
N SER A 13 -13.58 -17.24 32.47
CA SER A 13 -14.87 -16.95 31.84
C SER A 13 -14.66 -16.78 30.33
N CYS A 14 -15.23 -17.72 29.58
CA CYS A 14 -15.40 -17.63 28.14
C CYS A 14 -16.31 -16.44 27.82
N SER A 15 -15.77 -15.39 27.24
CA SER A 15 -16.58 -14.31 26.65
C SER A 15 -16.65 -14.50 25.14
N VAL A 16 -17.88 -14.61 24.70
CA VAL A 16 -18.38 -14.81 23.36
C VAL A 16 -17.83 -13.73 22.41
N ILE A 17 -17.24 -14.17 21.31
CA ILE A 17 -16.79 -13.30 20.22
C ILE A 17 -18.02 -12.79 19.48
N ASN A 18 -18.31 -11.52 19.64
CA ASN A 18 -19.37 -10.85 18.88
C ASN A 18 -18.72 -10.31 17.59
N SER A 19 -19.17 -10.89 16.48
CA SER A 19 -18.81 -10.50 15.12
C SER A 19 -19.24 -9.05 14.88
N CYS A 20 -18.32 -8.11 14.81
CA CYS A 20 -18.58 -6.73 14.41
C CYS A 20 -18.83 -6.67 12.90
N ARG A 21 -20.10 -6.72 12.51
CA ARG A 21 -20.57 -6.21 11.21
C ARG A 21 -20.58 -4.69 11.28
N MET A 22 -19.80 -4.05 10.42
CA MET A 22 -19.87 -2.60 10.20
C MET A 22 -21.23 -2.23 9.58
N PRO A 23 -21.90 -1.17 10.04
CA PRO A 23 -23.11 -0.68 9.40
C PRO A 23 -22.76 0.11 8.13
N PHE A 24 -23.34 -0.30 7.01
CA PHE A 24 -23.45 0.51 5.79
C PHE A 24 -24.36 1.72 6.06
N PHE A 25 -23.80 2.89 6.05
CA PHE A 25 -24.60 4.12 6.03
C PHE A 25 -25.08 4.39 4.60
N HIS A 26 -26.37 4.15 4.36
CA HIS A 26 -27.10 4.66 3.21
C HIS A 26 -27.54 6.09 3.53
N ASN A 27 -26.92 7.08 2.92
CA ASN A 27 -27.37 8.45 3.00
C ASN A 27 -28.39 8.71 1.88
N LYS A 28 -29.67 8.73 2.23
CA LYS A 28 -30.76 9.24 1.38
C LYS A 28 -30.88 10.75 1.64
N SER A 29 -30.44 11.56 0.70
CA SER A 29 -30.89 12.95 0.61
C SER A 29 -31.81 13.10 -0.59
N SER A 30 -33.10 13.20 -0.30
CA SER A 30 -34.13 13.70 -1.19
C SER A 30 -34.20 15.22 -1.12
N SER A 31 -34.03 15.91 -2.24
CA SER A 31 -34.64 17.22 -2.44
C SER A 31 -34.94 17.43 -3.91
N SER A 32 -36.21 17.51 -4.18
CA SER A 32 -36.89 17.91 -5.40
C SER A 32 -36.78 19.42 -5.66
N LEU A 33 -36.85 19.79 -6.91
CA LEU A 33 -37.45 20.94 -7.59
C LEU A 33 -36.46 21.46 -8.64
N SER A 34 -36.79 21.76 -9.83
CA SER A 34 -37.92 22.00 -10.68
C SER A 34 -37.38 22.36 -12.08
N ALA A 35 -38.11 21.97 -13.07
CA ALA A 35 -37.84 22.19 -14.50
C ALA A 35 -37.84 23.67 -14.89
N GLN A 36 -36.97 24.05 -15.81
CA GLN A 36 -37.29 25.06 -16.81
C GLN A 36 -36.71 24.69 -18.18
N LYS A 37 -37.65 24.50 -19.10
CA LYS A 37 -37.43 24.42 -20.54
C LYS A 37 -37.08 25.81 -21.09
N GLN A 38 -36.08 25.86 -21.96
CA GLN A 38 -36.17 26.78 -23.10
C GLN A 38 -35.50 26.18 -24.34
N SER A 39 -36.28 26.14 -25.38
CA SER A 39 -35.96 25.69 -26.73
C SER A 39 -35.47 26.89 -27.55
N SER A 40 -34.63 26.66 -28.54
CA SER A 40 -34.82 27.11 -29.94
C SER A 40 -33.54 26.98 -30.77
N ASN A 41 -33.67 26.21 -31.79
CA ASN A 41 -33.56 26.46 -33.26
C ASN A 41 -32.13 26.42 -33.85
N VAL A 42 -31.88 25.34 -34.54
CA VAL A 42 -31.86 25.13 -36.02
C VAL A 42 -31.13 26.20 -36.84
N ARG A 43 -30.07 25.81 -37.53
CA ARG A 43 -29.86 26.04 -38.95
C ARG A 43 -28.85 25.05 -39.57
N LYS A 44 -29.34 24.42 -40.64
CA LYS A 44 -28.65 23.64 -41.66
C LYS A 44 -27.89 24.55 -42.67
N SER A 45 -26.83 24.02 -43.25
CA SER A 45 -26.43 24.07 -44.67
C SER A 45 -25.17 23.23 -44.83
N SER A 46 -25.19 22.11 -45.47
CA SER A 46 -25.23 21.74 -46.92
C SER A 46 -23.97 22.10 -47.71
N ASP A 47 -23.41 20.98 -48.22
CA ASP A 47 -22.80 20.71 -49.54
C ASP A 47 -21.32 21.06 -49.67
N SER A 48 -20.49 20.31 -50.36
CA SER A 48 -20.57 19.29 -51.41
C SER A 48 -19.16 18.77 -51.75
N ASN A 49 -19.04 17.48 -52.11
CA ASN A 49 -18.33 16.88 -53.26
C ASN A 49 -16.93 17.41 -53.63
N GLU A 50 -15.95 16.64 -54.04
CA GLU A 50 -15.79 15.50 -54.98
C GLU A 50 -14.34 14.99 -54.94
N THR A 51 -14.11 13.73 -54.96
CA THR A 51 -13.75 12.78 -56.06
C THR A 51 -12.28 12.74 -56.51
N SER A 52 -11.79 11.48 -56.50
CA SER A 52 -10.83 10.78 -57.41
C SER A 52 -9.33 11.11 -57.22
N SER A 53 -8.39 10.18 -57.33
CA SER A 53 -8.28 8.99 -58.20
C SER A 53 -7.14 8.08 -57.69
N GLN A 54 -7.28 6.84 -58.03
CA GLN A 54 -6.27 5.77 -57.97
C GLN A 54 -4.98 6.10 -58.70
N LYS A 55 -3.85 5.55 -58.19
CA LYS A 55 -2.87 4.87 -59.09
C LYS A 55 -2.11 3.77 -58.32
N THR A 56 -2.27 2.61 -58.82
CA THR A 56 -1.53 1.35 -58.56
C THR A 56 -0.15 1.44 -59.20
N GLU A 57 0.89 1.02 -58.53
CA GLU A 57 2.03 0.42 -59.18
C GLU A 57 2.69 -0.65 -58.28
N THR A 58 2.91 -1.80 -58.90
CA THR A 58 3.40 -3.07 -58.42
C THR A 58 4.92 -3.14 -58.59
N ALA A 59 5.53 -3.98 -57.74
CA ALA A 59 6.78 -4.75 -57.91
C ALA A 59 7.90 -4.31 -56.94
N THR A 60 8.66 -5.12 -56.25
CA THR A 60 9.14 -6.49 -56.44
C THR A 60 9.82 -6.97 -55.19
N ASN A 61 9.77 -8.28 -54.95
CA ASN A 61 10.50 -9.10 -53.97
C ASN A 61 11.97 -8.73 -53.77
N SER A 62 12.39 -8.74 -52.46
CA SER A 62 13.69 -9.35 -52.14
C SER A 62 13.63 -9.90 -50.70
N GLU A 63 13.74 -11.19 -50.61
CA GLU A 63 13.93 -11.98 -49.39
C GLU A 63 15.22 -11.56 -48.68
N ALA A 64 15.06 -11.14 -47.40
CA ALA A 64 16.18 -11.14 -46.46
C ALA A 64 15.75 -11.97 -45.25
N SER A 65 16.17 -13.21 -45.22
CA SER A 65 16.01 -14.09 -44.06
C SER A 65 16.86 -13.56 -42.91
N THR A 66 16.17 -12.92 -41.97
CA THR A 66 16.77 -12.57 -40.68
C THR A 66 16.58 -13.75 -39.74
N ILE A 67 17.70 -14.39 -39.43
CA ILE A 67 17.80 -15.44 -38.41
C ILE A 67 17.46 -14.80 -37.06
N PHE A 68 16.26 -15.06 -36.57
CA PHE A 68 15.91 -14.77 -35.16
C PHE A 68 16.66 -15.78 -34.29
N SER A 69 17.76 -15.33 -33.69
CA SER A 69 18.40 -16.03 -32.59
C SER A 69 17.42 -16.03 -31.41
N THR A 70 16.77 -17.16 -31.19
CA THR A 70 15.99 -17.44 -29.99
C THR A 70 16.99 -17.54 -28.84
N GLN A 71 17.17 -16.44 -28.11
CA GLN A 71 17.76 -16.55 -26.78
C GLN A 71 16.78 -17.34 -25.93
N GLU A 72 17.13 -18.55 -25.60
CA GLU A 72 16.51 -19.29 -24.50
C GLU A 72 16.70 -18.50 -23.22
N THR A 73 15.67 -17.76 -22.85
CA THR A 73 15.51 -17.29 -21.47
C THR A 73 15.35 -18.56 -20.63
N LYS A 74 16.37 -18.89 -19.85
CA LYS A 74 16.28 -19.91 -18.81
C LYS A 74 15.04 -19.60 -17.99
N SER A 75 13.99 -20.40 -18.15
CA SER A 75 12.83 -20.38 -17.29
C SER A 75 13.32 -20.73 -15.89
N VAL A 76 13.43 -19.75 -15.02
CA VAL A 76 13.45 -19.99 -13.58
C VAL A 76 12.14 -20.71 -13.30
N SER A 77 12.20 -21.98 -12.91
CA SER A 77 11.05 -22.78 -12.53
C SER A 77 10.30 -22.00 -11.45
N SER A 78 9.20 -21.35 -11.83
CA SER A 78 8.33 -20.70 -10.87
C SER A 78 7.65 -21.80 -10.04
N ILE A 79 7.72 -21.69 -8.73
CA ILE A 79 6.99 -22.57 -7.83
C ILE A 79 5.51 -22.29 -8.06
N ASP A 80 4.70 -23.35 -8.29
CA ASP A 80 3.25 -23.20 -8.35
C ASP A 80 2.72 -22.76 -6.97
N PRO A 81 2.15 -21.56 -6.84
CA PRO A 81 1.67 -21.04 -5.55
C PRO A 81 0.63 -21.95 -4.89
N ASP A 82 -0.17 -22.68 -5.68
CA ASP A 82 -1.22 -23.55 -5.13
C ASP A 82 -0.67 -24.81 -4.46
N THR A 83 0.62 -25.08 -4.60
CA THR A 83 1.33 -26.16 -3.88
C THR A 83 1.90 -25.69 -2.53
N LEU A 84 1.87 -24.40 -2.25
CA LEU A 84 2.40 -23.83 -1.01
C LEU A 84 1.36 -23.79 0.13
N PRO A 85 1.82 -23.81 1.38
CA PRO A 85 0.93 -23.66 2.53
C PRO A 85 0.09 -22.38 2.44
N ASN A 86 -1.22 -22.53 2.69
CA ASN A 86 -2.17 -21.42 2.72
C ASN A 86 -2.75 -21.19 4.12
N LYS A 87 -2.00 -21.54 5.17
CA LYS A 87 -2.35 -21.17 6.55
C LYS A 87 -2.34 -19.65 6.67
N LYS A 88 -3.49 -19.06 7.05
CA LYS A 88 -3.56 -17.62 7.33
C LYS A 88 -2.67 -17.29 8.52
N MET A 89 -1.81 -16.31 8.35
CA MET A 89 -0.97 -15.70 9.36
C MET A 89 -1.25 -14.21 9.42
N GLU A 90 -1.03 -13.62 10.58
CA GLU A 90 -1.13 -12.19 10.81
C GLU A 90 0.26 -11.67 11.16
N TRP A 91 0.67 -10.59 10.51
CA TRP A 91 1.95 -9.96 10.78
C TRP A 91 1.94 -9.30 12.16
N TRP A 92 2.92 -9.61 12.98
CA TRP A 92 3.11 -8.99 14.29
C TRP A 92 4.58 -8.67 14.54
N ILE A 93 4.81 -7.69 15.40
CA ILE A 93 6.11 -7.33 15.93
C ILE A 93 6.05 -7.25 17.45
N LYS A 94 7.14 -7.60 18.10
CA LYS A 94 7.35 -7.32 19.51
C LYS A 94 8.36 -6.20 19.64
N ARG A 95 7.90 -5.06 20.14
CA ARG A 95 8.72 -3.86 20.30
C ARG A 95 9.87 -4.13 21.26
N GLU A 96 11.00 -3.55 20.94
CA GLU A 96 12.20 -3.58 21.78
C GLU A 96 12.56 -2.15 22.22
N ASP A 97 13.20 -2.01 23.39
CA ASP A 97 13.68 -0.72 23.88
C ASP A 97 15.03 -0.33 23.25
N ASN A 98 15.48 0.90 23.48
CA ASN A 98 16.80 1.41 23.06
C ASN A 98 17.02 1.41 21.54
N HIS A 99 15.98 1.70 20.76
CA HIS A 99 16.04 1.76 19.30
C HIS A 99 16.52 0.46 18.63
N ALA A 100 16.32 -0.68 19.30
CA ALA A 100 16.63 -1.98 18.74
C ALA A 100 15.56 -2.40 17.72
N ILE A 101 15.99 -3.15 16.71
CA ILE A 101 15.09 -3.74 15.75
C ILE A 101 14.11 -4.68 16.46
N PRO A 102 12.80 -4.54 16.30
CA PRO A 102 11.83 -5.42 16.94
C PRO A 102 11.96 -6.85 16.44
N SER A 103 11.74 -7.81 17.33
CA SER A 103 11.50 -9.18 16.91
C SER A 103 10.13 -9.27 16.20
N ALA A 104 10.05 -10.14 15.23
CA ALA A 104 8.85 -10.30 14.40
C ALA A 104 8.51 -11.78 14.26
N GLN A 105 7.41 -12.07 13.56
CA GLN A 105 7.02 -13.41 13.19
C GLN A 105 8.14 -14.10 12.38
N GLU A 106 8.53 -15.33 12.76
CA GLU A 106 9.63 -16.10 12.16
C GLU A 106 9.18 -17.43 11.52
N GLU A 107 7.86 -17.71 11.49
CA GLU A 107 7.35 -18.97 10.92
C GLU A 107 7.63 -19.09 9.42
N VAL A 108 7.83 -17.96 8.72
CA VAL A 108 8.12 -17.88 7.28
C VAL A 108 9.38 -17.08 7.02
N ASP A 109 10.27 -17.64 6.23
CA ASP A 109 11.42 -16.91 5.68
C ASP A 109 10.95 -15.93 4.60
N LEU A 110 10.75 -14.68 4.98
CA LEU A 110 10.28 -13.61 4.11
C LEU A 110 11.19 -13.36 2.90
N SER A 111 12.49 -13.63 3.01
CA SER A 111 13.46 -13.39 1.94
C SER A 111 13.18 -14.24 0.70
N ARG A 112 12.60 -15.42 0.87
CA ARG A 112 12.18 -16.31 -0.23
C ARG A 112 11.11 -15.69 -1.10
N TYR A 113 10.30 -14.79 -0.54
CA TYR A 113 9.11 -14.19 -1.16
C TYR A 113 9.30 -12.72 -1.52
N ASP A 114 10.53 -12.20 -1.48
CA ASP A 114 10.79 -10.76 -1.66
C ASP A 114 9.91 -9.91 -0.73
N ALA A 115 9.85 -10.31 0.53
CA ALA A 115 9.06 -9.65 1.56
C ALA A 115 9.98 -9.03 2.63
N TRP A 116 9.64 -7.81 3.06
CA TRP A 116 10.48 -6.98 3.92
C TRP A 116 9.65 -6.34 5.03
N TYR A 117 10.24 -6.17 6.22
CA TYR A 117 9.65 -5.39 7.31
C TYR A 117 10.63 -4.39 7.93
N VAL A 118 11.91 -4.53 7.61
CA VAL A 118 13.01 -3.72 8.11
C VAL A 118 14.18 -3.81 7.14
N LYS A 119 15.00 -2.77 7.05
CA LYS A 119 16.30 -2.83 6.38
C LYS A 119 17.40 -3.10 7.41
N THR A 120 18.09 -4.23 7.30
CA THR A 120 19.14 -4.65 8.25
C THR A 120 20.56 -4.47 7.72
N ASN A 121 20.75 -4.45 6.40
CA ASN A 121 22.09 -4.27 5.81
C ASN A 121 22.45 -2.78 5.77
N LEU A 122 22.89 -2.24 6.92
CA LEU A 122 23.23 -0.84 7.11
C LEU A 122 24.74 -0.70 7.37
N LYS A 123 25.31 0.40 6.89
CA LYS A 123 26.66 0.79 7.29
C LYS A 123 26.64 1.36 8.71
N GLU A 124 27.81 1.41 9.31
CA GLU A 124 27.98 2.02 10.63
C GLU A 124 27.45 3.47 10.64
N ASN A 125 26.62 3.79 11.64
CA ASN A 125 25.97 5.08 11.82
C ASN A 125 24.90 5.48 10.79
N GLU A 126 24.55 4.62 9.83
CA GLU A 126 23.38 4.87 8.98
C GLU A 126 22.08 4.63 9.76
N LYS A 127 21.18 5.60 9.70
CA LYS A 127 19.86 5.54 10.33
C LYS A 127 18.74 5.84 9.34
N PRO A 128 18.57 5.03 8.26
CA PRO A 128 17.50 5.26 7.31
C PRO A 128 16.14 4.90 7.91
N VAL A 129 15.11 5.68 7.55
CA VAL A 129 13.70 5.43 7.85
C VAL A 129 12.92 5.47 6.53
N PHE A 130 12.02 4.52 6.36
CA PHE A 130 11.17 4.36 5.19
C PHE A 130 9.72 4.62 5.58
N LEU A 131 9.27 5.86 5.48
CA LEU A 131 7.92 6.26 5.90
C LEU A 131 6.87 5.60 5.00
N THR A 132 5.89 4.91 5.62
CA THR A 132 4.83 4.23 4.88
C THR A 132 3.45 4.53 5.44
N PHE A 133 2.49 4.69 4.54
CA PHE A 133 1.12 5.10 4.83
C PHE A 133 0.13 4.13 4.19
N ASP A 134 -0.79 3.57 4.97
CA ASP A 134 -1.90 2.77 4.44
C ASP A 134 -3.12 3.67 4.26
N CYS A 135 -3.70 3.65 3.05
CA CYS A 135 -4.73 4.57 2.61
C CYS A 135 -5.93 3.80 2.05
N GLY A 136 -6.93 3.52 2.89
CA GLY A 136 -8.20 2.94 2.49
C GLY A 136 -9.21 3.99 2.06
N TYR A 137 -9.24 5.15 2.74
CA TYR A 137 -10.09 6.30 2.45
C TYR A 137 -9.43 7.61 2.90
N GLU A 138 -10.03 8.75 2.57
CA GLU A 138 -9.54 10.08 2.95
C GLU A 138 -10.34 10.63 4.14
N ASN A 139 -9.65 11.33 5.06
CA ASN A 139 -10.24 12.00 6.20
C ASN A 139 -9.78 13.46 6.35
N GLY A 140 -9.32 14.07 5.26
CA GLY A 140 -8.91 15.48 5.19
C GLY A 140 -7.44 15.75 5.56
N TYR A 141 -6.63 14.72 5.83
CA TYR A 141 -5.27 14.92 6.34
C TYR A 141 -4.15 14.62 5.33
N THR A 142 -4.42 13.88 4.24
CA THR A 142 -3.35 13.49 3.30
C THR A 142 -2.65 14.69 2.68
N ALA A 143 -3.40 15.76 2.36
CA ALA A 143 -2.79 16.96 1.79
C ALA A 143 -1.75 17.60 2.72
N SER A 144 -2.07 17.71 4.02
CA SER A 144 -1.14 18.24 5.03
C SER A 144 0.04 17.31 5.30
N ILE A 145 -0.18 15.99 5.28
CA ILE A 145 0.91 15.00 5.36
C ILE A 145 1.90 15.20 4.20
N LEU A 146 1.40 15.33 2.97
CA LEU A 146 2.24 15.58 1.79
C LEU A 146 3.01 16.90 1.90
N ASP A 147 2.40 17.97 2.45
CA ASP A 147 3.07 19.25 2.69
C ASP A 147 4.24 19.10 3.66
N VAL A 148 4.06 18.34 4.74
CA VAL A 148 5.11 18.04 5.72
C VAL A 148 6.23 17.21 5.08
N LEU A 149 5.89 16.14 4.37
CA LEU A 149 6.88 15.31 3.68
C LEU A 149 7.72 16.15 2.70
N LYS A 150 7.08 17.04 1.96
CA LYS A 150 7.77 17.97 1.04
C LYS A 150 8.71 18.94 1.78
N LYS A 151 8.27 19.50 2.90
CA LYS A 151 9.08 20.40 3.74
C LYS A 151 10.38 19.72 4.19
N HIS A 152 10.30 18.46 4.63
CA HIS A 152 11.43 17.66 5.10
C HIS A 152 12.17 16.91 3.97
N LYS A 153 11.74 17.07 2.70
CA LYS A 153 12.26 16.29 1.56
C LYS A 153 12.24 14.79 1.81
N ALA A 154 11.27 14.33 2.59
CA ALA A 154 11.09 12.95 3.01
C ALA A 154 10.24 12.18 1.99
N PRO A 155 10.79 11.19 1.27
CA PRO A 155 9.98 10.34 0.44
C PRO A 155 9.08 9.45 1.30
N GLY A 156 7.81 9.32 0.92
CA GLY A 156 6.86 8.40 1.53
C GLY A 156 6.44 7.30 0.56
N ALA A 157 5.90 6.21 1.08
CA ALA A 157 5.23 5.19 0.30
C ALA A 157 3.78 5.06 0.78
N PHE A 158 2.84 5.20 -0.14
CA PHE A 158 1.41 5.16 0.12
C PHE A 158 0.83 3.88 -0.49
N PHE A 159 0.31 3.00 0.34
CA PHE A 159 -0.35 1.77 -0.09
C PHE A 159 -1.84 2.00 -0.21
N LEU A 160 -2.35 2.03 -1.45
CA LEU A 160 -3.70 2.48 -1.74
C LEU A 160 -4.64 1.32 -2.05
N CYS A 161 -5.82 1.34 -1.43
CA CYS A 161 -6.98 0.60 -1.93
C CYS A 161 -7.63 1.34 -3.11
N ARG A 162 -8.38 0.60 -3.92
CA ARG A 162 -9.08 1.16 -5.08
C ARG A 162 -10.02 2.31 -4.69
N HIS A 163 -10.77 2.15 -3.62
CA HIS A 163 -11.70 3.19 -3.13
C HIS A 163 -11.01 4.54 -2.90
N TYR A 164 -9.79 4.53 -2.32
CA TYR A 164 -9.01 5.77 -2.15
C TYR A 164 -8.65 6.41 -3.50
N ILE A 165 -8.28 5.60 -4.48
CA ILE A 165 -7.92 6.09 -5.83
C ILE A 165 -9.14 6.67 -6.53
N GLU A 166 -10.31 6.05 -6.37
CA GLU A 166 -11.59 6.50 -6.91
C GLU A 166 -11.98 7.88 -6.36
N ASP A 167 -11.88 8.03 -5.05
CA ASP A 167 -12.32 9.25 -4.37
C ASP A 167 -11.32 10.40 -4.46
N GLN A 168 -10.02 10.09 -4.56
CA GLN A 168 -8.94 11.07 -4.43
C GLN A 168 -7.89 11.02 -5.56
N PRO A 169 -8.28 10.95 -6.84
CA PRO A 169 -7.32 10.80 -7.94
C PRO A 169 -6.31 11.94 -8.01
N GLU A 170 -6.68 13.15 -7.61
CA GLU A 170 -5.77 14.30 -7.62
C GLU A 170 -4.71 14.24 -6.52
N LEU A 171 -5.03 13.69 -5.33
CA LEU A 171 -4.04 13.42 -4.29
C LEU A 171 -3.08 12.32 -4.73
N VAL A 172 -3.57 11.27 -5.39
CA VAL A 172 -2.72 10.21 -5.96
C VAL A 172 -1.77 10.78 -7.03
N LYS A 173 -2.26 11.63 -7.92
CA LYS A 173 -1.40 12.33 -8.90
C LYS A 173 -0.38 13.22 -8.21
N ARG A 174 -0.75 13.89 -7.11
CA ARG A 174 0.16 14.71 -6.31
C ARG A 174 1.27 13.85 -5.69
N MET A 175 0.93 12.71 -5.07
CA MET A 175 1.91 11.76 -4.53
C MET A 175 2.96 11.38 -5.59
N LYS A 176 2.52 10.99 -6.79
CA LYS A 176 3.42 10.64 -7.90
C LYS A 176 4.28 11.82 -8.38
N LYS A 177 3.69 13.01 -8.53
CA LYS A 177 4.41 14.23 -8.95
C LYS A 177 5.48 14.67 -7.94
N GLU A 178 5.24 14.46 -6.65
CA GLU A 178 6.17 14.81 -5.58
C GLU A 178 7.21 13.71 -5.31
N GLY A 179 7.18 12.60 -6.09
CA GLY A 179 8.22 11.56 -6.05
C GLY A 179 7.99 10.48 -4.99
N HIS A 180 6.79 10.42 -4.44
CA HIS A 180 6.42 9.35 -3.52
C HIS A 180 6.11 8.06 -4.25
N ILE A 181 6.30 6.92 -3.58
CA ILE A 181 5.84 5.62 -4.04
C ILE A 181 4.34 5.52 -3.81
N VAL A 182 3.62 5.06 -4.82
CA VAL A 182 2.21 4.66 -4.71
C VAL A 182 2.12 3.17 -4.94
N GLY A 183 2.07 2.42 -3.85
CA GLY A 183 2.00 0.97 -3.81
C GLY A 183 0.56 0.44 -3.73
N ASN A 184 0.44 -0.88 -3.77
CA ASN A 184 -0.82 -1.60 -3.85
C ASN A 184 -1.27 -2.12 -2.47
N HIS A 185 -2.56 -1.94 -2.16
CA HIS A 185 -3.18 -2.46 -0.93
C HIS A 185 -4.46 -3.27 -1.22
N THR A 186 -4.52 -3.94 -2.39
CA THR A 186 -5.66 -4.62 -3.01
C THR A 186 -6.78 -3.67 -3.46
N SER A 187 -7.69 -4.18 -4.30
CA SER A 187 -8.88 -3.41 -4.70
C SER A 187 -9.85 -3.20 -3.54
N HIS A 188 -10.15 -4.25 -2.78
CA HIS A 188 -11.26 -4.27 -1.81
C HIS A 188 -10.83 -4.55 -0.37
N HIS A 189 -9.54 -4.44 -0.05
CA HIS A 189 -9.02 -4.67 1.31
C HIS A 189 -9.39 -6.04 1.88
N ILE A 190 -9.29 -7.09 1.06
CA ILE A 190 -9.70 -8.46 1.38
C ILE A 190 -8.69 -9.21 2.26
N CYS A 191 -9.12 -10.29 2.90
CA CYS A 191 -8.27 -11.30 3.50
C CYS A 191 -7.76 -12.24 2.40
N MET A 192 -6.57 -11.99 1.85
CA MET A 192 -6.05 -12.73 0.71
C MET A 192 -5.90 -14.26 0.94
N PRO A 193 -5.50 -14.77 2.12
CA PRO A 193 -5.44 -16.21 2.37
C PRO A 193 -6.81 -16.93 2.29
N GLU A 194 -7.92 -16.21 2.42
CA GLU A 194 -9.28 -16.76 2.36
C GLU A 194 -9.82 -16.86 0.92
N GLU A 195 -9.09 -16.29 -0.04
CA GLU A 195 -9.47 -16.26 -1.45
C GLU A 195 -8.68 -17.28 -2.28
N ASP A 196 -9.18 -17.65 -3.46
CA ASP A 196 -8.43 -18.45 -4.42
C ASP A 196 -7.30 -17.64 -5.09
N SER A 197 -6.33 -18.34 -5.67
CA SER A 197 -5.14 -17.72 -6.27
C SER A 197 -5.46 -16.79 -7.44
N ARG A 198 -6.54 -17.05 -8.18
CA ARG A 198 -7.01 -16.17 -9.27
C ARG A 198 -7.53 -14.86 -8.69
N LYS A 199 -8.40 -14.94 -7.67
CA LYS A 199 -8.96 -13.74 -6.99
C LYS A 199 -7.86 -12.89 -6.36
N VAL A 200 -6.88 -13.51 -5.71
CA VAL A 200 -5.72 -12.79 -5.14
C VAL A 200 -4.97 -12.01 -6.22
N ARG A 201 -4.73 -12.62 -7.41
CA ARG A 201 -4.07 -11.92 -8.52
C ARG A 201 -4.93 -10.75 -9.03
N GLU A 202 -6.22 -10.99 -9.24
CA GLU A 202 -7.18 -9.97 -9.71
C GLU A 202 -7.22 -8.78 -8.76
N GLU A 203 -7.28 -8.98 -7.45
CA GLU A 203 -7.30 -7.91 -6.44
C GLU A 203 -6.09 -6.96 -6.55
N ILE A 204 -4.94 -7.49 -6.91
CA ILE A 204 -3.71 -6.70 -7.06
C ILE A 204 -3.65 -6.08 -8.46
N THR A 205 -3.92 -6.86 -9.52
CA THR A 205 -3.77 -6.38 -10.90
C THR A 205 -4.83 -5.38 -11.29
N ASP A 206 -6.07 -5.59 -10.85
CA ASP A 206 -7.19 -4.69 -11.15
C ASP A 206 -7.04 -3.33 -10.44
N ASN A 207 -6.52 -3.34 -9.20
CA ASN A 207 -6.20 -2.10 -8.50
C ASN A 207 -5.15 -1.28 -9.26
N ALA A 208 -4.09 -1.94 -9.74
CA ALA A 208 -3.04 -1.29 -10.51
C ALA A 208 -3.54 -0.77 -11.87
N ALA A 209 -4.36 -1.56 -12.57
CA ALA A 209 -4.98 -1.17 -13.83
C ALA A 209 -5.91 0.05 -13.65
N TYR A 210 -6.71 0.03 -12.59
CA TYR A 210 -7.59 1.14 -12.26
C TYR A 210 -6.81 2.43 -11.95
N MET A 211 -5.73 2.34 -11.16
CA MET A 211 -4.88 3.52 -10.90
C MET A 211 -4.36 4.13 -12.21
N LYS A 212 -3.91 3.29 -13.14
CA LYS A 212 -3.43 3.76 -14.44
C LYS A 212 -4.53 4.47 -15.22
N GLU A 213 -5.74 3.90 -15.26
CA GLU A 213 -6.90 4.48 -15.91
C GLU A 213 -7.29 5.83 -15.29
N ALA A 214 -7.45 5.88 -13.97
CA ALA A 214 -7.95 7.05 -13.24
C ALA A 214 -6.94 8.21 -13.18
N THR A 215 -5.65 7.92 -13.15
CA THR A 215 -4.61 8.92 -12.86
C THR A 215 -3.62 9.16 -14.01
N GLY A 216 -3.48 8.20 -14.93
CA GLY A 216 -2.44 8.18 -15.96
C GLY A 216 -1.08 7.66 -15.47
N TYR A 217 -0.90 7.41 -14.17
CA TYR A 217 0.34 6.90 -13.59
C TYR A 217 0.30 5.39 -13.35
N GLU A 218 1.43 4.71 -13.56
CA GLU A 218 1.59 3.32 -13.14
C GLU A 218 1.71 3.22 -11.62
N MET A 219 1.10 2.17 -11.04
CA MET A 219 1.30 1.80 -9.65
C MET A 219 2.70 1.22 -9.46
N ASP A 220 3.39 1.65 -8.41
CA ASP A 220 4.72 1.13 -8.10
C ASP A 220 4.65 -0.32 -7.60
N ARG A 221 5.70 -1.11 -7.86
CA ARG A 221 5.73 -2.55 -7.60
C ARG A 221 6.02 -2.89 -6.13
N PHE A 222 5.33 -2.17 -5.22
CA PHE A 222 5.31 -2.45 -3.79
C PHE A 222 3.90 -2.79 -3.35
N PHE A 223 3.79 -3.79 -2.50
CA PHE A 223 2.52 -4.31 -2.03
C PHE A 223 2.51 -4.43 -0.51
N ARG A 224 1.40 -4.09 0.13
CA ARG A 224 1.17 -4.39 1.53
C ARG A 224 -0.11 -5.19 1.67
N PRO A 225 -0.07 -6.39 2.32
CA PRO A 225 -1.28 -7.16 2.53
C PRO A 225 -2.21 -6.45 3.53
N PRO A 226 -3.51 -6.37 3.23
CA PRO A 226 -4.50 -5.81 4.16
C PRO A 226 -4.41 -6.44 5.55
N LYS A 227 -4.43 -5.63 6.60
CA LYS A 227 -4.31 -6.02 8.01
C LYS A 227 -3.02 -6.79 8.35
N GLY A 228 -2.08 -6.92 7.40
CA GLY A 228 -0.94 -7.81 7.56
C GLY A 228 -1.31 -9.30 7.47
N GLU A 229 -2.47 -9.65 6.95
CA GLU A 229 -2.92 -11.04 6.77
C GLU A 229 -2.28 -11.65 5.51
N TYR A 230 -1.60 -12.77 5.63
CA TYR A 230 -0.85 -13.40 4.55
C TYR A 230 -0.72 -14.92 4.73
N SER A 231 -0.23 -15.60 3.71
CA SER A 231 0.24 -16.98 3.71
C SER A 231 1.44 -17.12 2.78
N GLU A 232 2.16 -18.25 2.83
CA GLU A 232 3.24 -18.50 1.86
C GLU A 232 2.72 -18.46 0.41
N ARG A 233 1.51 -19.02 0.18
CA ARG A 233 0.85 -18.95 -1.12
C ARG A 233 0.64 -17.51 -1.59
N THR A 234 0.08 -16.62 -0.75
CA THR A 234 -0.20 -15.24 -1.14
C THR A 234 1.06 -14.42 -1.33
N LEU A 235 2.12 -14.67 -0.56
CA LEU A 235 3.43 -14.06 -0.75
C LEU A 235 4.05 -14.47 -2.10
N GLN A 236 3.96 -15.77 -2.46
CA GLN A 236 4.46 -16.25 -3.74
C GLN A 236 3.70 -15.63 -4.92
N ILE A 237 2.36 -15.56 -4.85
CA ILE A 237 1.53 -14.92 -5.86
C ILE A 237 1.96 -13.45 -6.06
N THR A 238 2.14 -12.72 -4.98
CA THR A 238 2.56 -11.32 -5.01
C THR A 238 3.93 -11.15 -5.68
N LYS A 239 4.89 -12.01 -5.33
CA LYS A 239 6.21 -12.06 -5.95
C LYS A 239 6.14 -12.39 -7.45
N ASP A 240 5.35 -13.41 -7.84
CA ASP A 240 5.23 -13.86 -9.22
C ASP A 240 4.68 -12.78 -10.16
N ILE A 241 3.81 -11.91 -9.66
CA ILE A 241 3.31 -10.75 -10.43
C ILE A 241 4.21 -9.51 -10.31
N GLY A 242 5.41 -9.69 -9.75
CA GLY A 242 6.48 -8.69 -9.74
C GLY A 242 6.36 -7.62 -8.66
N TYR A 243 5.66 -7.89 -7.55
CA TYR A 243 5.59 -6.98 -6.42
C TYR A 243 6.52 -7.41 -5.28
N THR A 244 7.09 -6.42 -4.60
CA THR A 244 7.78 -6.59 -3.31
C THR A 244 6.78 -6.42 -2.20
N THR A 245 6.62 -7.41 -1.32
CA THR A 245 5.76 -7.28 -0.14
C THR A 245 6.46 -6.49 0.96
N VAL A 246 5.76 -5.52 1.54
CA VAL A 246 6.29 -4.64 2.59
C VAL A 246 5.39 -4.69 3.82
N PHE A 247 5.87 -5.33 4.88
CA PHE A 247 5.31 -5.26 6.21
C PHE A 247 5.85 -4.02 6.96
N TRP A 248 5.85 -4.03 8.27
CA TRP A 248 6.31 -2.92 9.10
C TRP A 248 7.11 -3.41 10.29
N SER A 249 7.98 -2.55 10.81
CA SER A 249 8.74 -2.78 12.04
C SER A 249 8.32 -1.86 13.18
N MET A 250 7.37 -0.96 12.92
CA MET A 250 6.83 -0.06 13.92
C MET A 250 5.37 0.24 13.57
N ALA A 251 4.47 0.14 14.56
CA ALA A 251 3.06 0.44 14.41
C ALA A 251 2.43 0.76 15.77
N TYR A 252 1.32 1.46 15.74
CA TYR A 252 0.44 1.73 16.90
C TYR A 252 -1.00 1.89 16.41
N LEU A 253 -1.94 1.95 17.35
CA LEU A 253 -3.34 2.09 17.04
C LEU A 253 -3.65 3.55 16.65
N ASP A 254 -3.74 3.84 15.36
CA ASP A 254 -3.95 5.16 14.79
C ASP A 254 -5.13 5.25 13.80
N TYR A 255 -5.69 4.11 13.42
CA TYR A 255 -6.75 4.01 12.41
C TYR A 255 -8.18 4.20 12.96
N ASP A 256 -8.37 4.21 14.27
CA ASP A 256 -9.67 4.50 14.89
C ASP A 256 -9.87 6.01 14.91
N VAL A 257 -10.69 6.52 13.99
CA VAL A 257 -10.90 7.97 13.83
C VAL A 257 -11.65 8.61 15.00
N ASP A 258 -12.43 7.82 15.74
CA ASP A 258 -13.22 8.26 16.88
C ASP A 258 -12.41 8.22 18.20
N ASN A 259 -11.29 7.46 18.21
CA ASN A 259 -10.46 7.28 19.39
C ASN A 259 -8.98 7.50 19.07
N GLN A 260 -8.64 8.71 18.71
CA GLN A 260 -7.28 9.09 18.33
C GLN A 260 -6.36 9.25 19.54
N PRO A 261 -5.09 8.74 19.46
CA PRO A 261 -4.18 8.74 20.61
C PRO A 261 -3.65 10.13 21.02
N GLY A 262 -3.76 11.13 20.13
CA GLY A 262 -3.19 12.45 20.30
C GLY A 262 -1.77 12.60 19.75
N SER A 263 -1.41 13.84 19.37
CA SER A 263 -0.09 14.13 18.75
C SER A 263 1.08 13.81 19.69
N ASP A 264 0.95 14.11 20.98
CA ASP A 264 2.01 13.81 21.95
C ASP A 264 2.31 12.31 22.07
N TYR A 265 1.26 11.48 22.00
CA TYR A 265 1.46 10.03 21.99
C TYR A 265 2.26 9.60 20.76
N VAL A 266 1.93 10.15 19.59
CA VAL A 266 2.63 9.83 18.33
C VAL A 266 4.11 10.22 18.41
N ILE A 267 4.40 11.45 18.87
CA ILE A 267 5.77 11.94 19.04
C ILE A 267 6.55 11.03 19.97
N ASN A 268 6.05 10.76 21.18
CA ASN A 268 6.70 9.91 22.19
C ASN A 268 6.86 8.45 21.66
N HIS A 269 5.91 7.97 20.85
CA HIS A 269 5.99 6.63 20.29
C HIS A 269 7.13 6.51 19.27
N PHE A 270 7.28 7.51 18.39
CA PHE A 270 8.41 7.57 17.46
C PHE A 270 9.74 7.72 18.21
N GLU A 271 9.86 8.66 19.14
CA GLU A 271 11.07 8.86 19.93
C GLU A 271 11.50 7.58 20.67
N LYS A 272 10.55 6.80 21.17
CA LYS A 272 10.88 5.60 21.95
C LYS A 272 11.23 4.38 21.10
N TYR A 273 10.54 4.18 19.97
CA TYR A 273 10.58 2.89 19.26
C TYR A 273 11.16 2.97 17.83
N ILE A 274 11.51 4.15 17.35
CA ILE A 274 12.19 4.26 16.06
C ILE A 274 13.55 3.57 16.13
N HIS A 275 13.98 2.97 15.05
CA HIS A 275 15.27 2.31 14.95
C HIS A 275 15.84 2.47 13.53
N PRO A 276 17.17 2.30 13.33
CA PRO A 276 17.76 2.30 11.99
C PRO A 276 17.14 1.21 11.11
N GLY A 277 16.80 1.58 9.88
CA GLY A 277 16.14 0.68 8.93
C GLY A 277 14.63 0.53 9.12
N ALA A 278 14.01 1.32 9.99
CA ALA A 278 12.59 1.22 10.32
C ALA A 278 11.68 1.46 9.11
N ILE A 279 10.60 0.67 9.08
CA ILE A 279 9.46 0.84 8.18
C ILE A 279 8.22 1.07 9.06
N PRO A 280 7.89 2.32 9.43
CA PRO A 280 6.69 2.62 10.21
C PRO A 280 5.42 2.39 9.39
N LEU A 281 4.40 1.77 9.98
CA LEU A 281 3.03 1.76 9.49
C LEU A 281 2.28 2.96 10.08
N ILE A 282 1.76 3.82 9.22
CA ILE A 282 1.00 5.02 9.55
C ILE A 282 -0.29 5.00 8.73
N HIS A 283 -1.41 5.46 9.28
CA HIS A 283 -2.63 5.63 8.51
C HIS A 283 -2.87 7.13 8.20
N ASN A 284 -3.17 7.43 6.95
CA ASN A 284 -3.41 8.79 6.46
C ASN A 284 -4.63 9.47 7.08
N ILE A 285 -5.57 8.67 7.60
CA ILE A 285 -6.82 9.14 8.20
C ILE A 285 -6.67 9.66 9.64
N SER A 286 -5.49 9.48 10.23
CA SER A 286 -5.24 9.85 11.63
C SER A 286 -4.96 11.34 11.78
N LYS A 287 -5.81 12.02 12.52
CA LYS A 287 -5.59 13.40 12.96
C LYS A 287 -4.31 13.53 13.79
N SER A 288 -4.09 12.59 14.70
CA SER A 288 -2.91 12.58 15.57
C SER A 288 -1.61 12.52 14.79
N ASN A 289 -1.58 11.70 13.72
CA ASN A 289 -0.41 11.59 12.81
C ASN A 289 -0.19 12.89 12.05
N ALA A 290 -1.24 13.45 11.46
CA ALA A 290 -1.13 14.69 10.69
C ALA A 290 -0.63 15.87 11.55
N GLU A 291 -1.08 15.97 12.79
CA GLU A 291 -0.65 17.00 13.73
C GLU A 291 0.78 16.78 14.27
N ALA A 292 1.20 15.52 14.41
CA ALA A 292 2.50 15.17 14.98
C ALA A 292 3.66 15.12 13.96
N LEU A 293 3.37 14.83 12.68
CA LEU A 293 4.38 14.41 11.70
C LEU A 293 5.53 15.41 11.54
N ASP A 294 5.25 16.71 11.49
CA ASP A 294 6.29 17.75 11.36
C ASP A 294 7.28 17.74 12.55
N THR A 295 6.77 17.57 13.75
CA THR A 295 7.59 17.46 14.97
C THR A 295 8.38 16.16 14.97
N VAL A 296 7.73 15.05 14.62
CA VAL A 296 8.38 13.73 14.53
C VAL A 296 9.56 13.79 13.57
N LEU A 297 9.36 14.26 12.33
CA LEU A 297 10.43 14.32 11.34
C LEU A 297 11.57 15.26 11.78
N THR A 298 11.23 16.42 12.37
CA THR A 298 12.21 17.36 12.93
C THR A 298 13.07 16.73 14.02
N ASN A 299 12.46 15.94 14.93
CA ASN A 299 13.19 15.29 16.02
C ASN A 299 14.09 14.17 15.49
N LEU A 300 13.58 13.37 14.55
CA LEU A 300 14.36 12.30 13.92
C LEU A 300 15.58 12.85 13.15
N GLU A 301 15.45 13.96 12.42
CA GLU A 301 16.56 14.65 11.76
C GLU A 301 17.64 15.09 12.77
N LYS A 302 17.24 15.65 13.92
CA LYS A 302 18.17 16.03 14.99
C LYS A 302 18.92 14.85 15.58
N GLU A 303 18.30 13.67 15.61
CA GLU A 303 18.92 12.41 16.07
C GLU A 303 19.75 11.71 14.98
N GLY A 304 19.84 12.31 13.79
CA GLY A 304 20.64 11.80 12.68
C GLY A 304 19.96 10.74 11.84
N TYR A 305 18.64 10.56 11.96
CA TYR A 305 17.88 9.75 11.02
C TYR A 305 17.74 10.46 9.67
N THR A 306 17.63 9.66 8.61
CA THR A 306 17.45 10.12 7.24
C THR A 306 16.27 9.39 6.60
N PHE A 307 15.53 10.10 5.74
CA PHE A 307 14.32 9.53 5.11
C PHE A 307 14.66 9.02 3.72
N HIS A 308 14.25 7.78 3.45
CA HIS A 308 14.58 7.06 2.22
C HIS A 308 13.34 6.50 1.53
N SER A 309 13.42 6.40 0.20
CA SER A 309 12.38 5.73 -0.59
C SER A 309 12.48 4.21 -0.45
N LEU A 310 11.35 3.51 -0.44
CA LEU A 310 11.32 2.04 -0.50
C LEU A 310 12.10 1.47 -1.70
N SER A 311 12.29 2.23 -2.77
CA SER A 311 13.15 1.82 -3.89
C SER A 311 14.62 1.59 -3.51
N GLU A 312 15.03 2.07 -2.33
CA GLU A 312 16.37 1.89 -1.76
C GLU A 312 16.45 0.73 -0.76
N LEU A 313 15.31 0.09 -0.47
CA LEU A 313 15.25 -0.99 0.53
C LEU A 313 16.21 -2.14 0.18
N LYS A 314 16.32 -2.50 -1.10
CA LYS A 314 17.14 -3.59 -1.61
C LYS A 314 18.58 -3.20 -1.96
N LYS A 315 18.92 -1.91 -1.87
CA LYS A 315 20.26 -1.41 -2.18
C LYS A 315 21.15 -1.56 -0.94
N GLY A 316 22.32 -2.15 -1.10
CA GLY A 316 23.30 -2.32 -0.01
C GLY A 316 24.19 -3.51 -0.23
#